data_8f346aa64f063e2d152dd724693ab2dd
#
_entry.id   8f346aa64f063e2d152dd724693ab2dd
#
_cell.length_a   1.000
_cell.length_b   1.000
_cell.length_c   1.000
_cell.angle_alpha   90.00
_cell.angle_beta   90.00
_cell.angle_gamma   90.00
#
_symmetry.space_group_name_H-M   'P 1'
#
loop_
_entity.id
_entity.type
_entity.pdbx_description
1 polymer ?
#
loop_
_entity_poly.entity_id
_entity_poly.type
_entity_poly.pdbx_seq_one_letter_code
_entity_poly.pdbx_strand_id
1 'polypeptide(L)'
;MKRRDVMKNLVFGTAAGVSGILRDKNEAVAQTYSQATKGLPPLKITNVKAILTAPTSMSFMPYVIVKVETSEPGLYGIGCASYFFRPLAVVTLIDKYMDPLFRGKNANNIEDIWQQMYANTNTRNGPVLNSAMSGMDMALWDIKGKRTNMPVYELFGGKSRFAVDCYAHAGGRDFAELEEDVKRYMEEGYRHIRIEMRRYGEQNQIPHFKEAGFGADDDRYVDPAAYVVTIPRMFEYIRNKCGDKIELLHDMIYTRIQPIDSINMIKKLEPYRPFFIEDPFTVEDKGYLKLLRQRTGVPIALGEKFINPNTFVDLISERLIDFIRIHIPYIGGLTPARKIAAMGELHNVRTAWHGPRDNSPVGHAANAHLDLAIRNFGIQERVIFRQETLDVFPGTPTIKNGYMYVNEAPGLGIDINEKLAAKYPLAEDHFSWYTRTRYNDGTIRRP
;
A
#
# COMPACT_ATOMS: atom_id res chain seq x y z
N MET A 1 24.20 63.34 37.78
CA MET A 1 24.18 61.89 37.44
C MET A 1 25.02 61.64 36.19
N LYS A 2 26.07 60.82 36.32
CA LYS A 2 27.02 60.61 35.23
C LYS A 2 26.41 59.56 34.27
N ARG A 3 26.52 59.82 32.98
CA ARG A 3 26.02 58.90 31.88
C ARG A 3 26.32 57.41 32.07
N ARG A 4 27.31 57.12 32.90
CA ARG A 4 27.78 55.76 33.19
C ARG A 4 26.82 54.95 34.08
N ASP A 5 26.05 55.59 34.92
CA ASP A 5 25.15 54.99 35.92
C ASP A 5 23.80 54.64 35.28
N VAL A 6 23.40 55.42 34.25
CA VAL A 6 22.17 55.09 33.48
C VAL A 6 22.33 53.81 32.58
N MET A 7 23.55 53.64 32.05
CA MET A 7 23.83 52.44 31.22
C MET A 7 23.92 51.15 32.04
N LYS A 8 24.39 51.20 33.29
CA LYS A 8 24.44 50.00 34.15
C LYS A 8 23.04 49.54 34.54
N ASN A 9 22.13 50.46 34.80
CA ASN A 9 20.75 50.05 35.15
C ASN A 9 19.92 49.57 33.97
N LEU A 10 20.25 50.01 32.73
CA LEU A 10 19.58 49.49 31.52
C LEU A 10 20.04 48.04 31.13
N VAL A 11 21.32 47.73 31.36
CA VAL A 11 21.87 46.42 31.03
C VAL A 11 21.38 45.34 32.01
N PHE A 12 21.22 45.66 33.29
CA PHE A 12 20.69 44.72 34.27
C PHE A 12 19.18 44.54 34.19
N GLY A 13 18.41 45.52 33.76
CA GLY A 13 16.96 45.44 33.60
C GLY A 13 16.55 44.55 32.40
N THR A 14 17.30 44.59 31.29
CA THR A 14 17.00 43.78 30.09
C THR A 14 17.38 42.30 30.24
N ALA A 15 18.46 41.98 30.96
CA ALA A 15 18.87 40.60 31.18
C ALA A 15 17.91 39.85 32.13
N ALA A 16 17.43 40.50 33.18
CA ALA A 16 16.47 39.91 34.10
C ALA A 16 15.08 39.73 33.46
N GLY A 17 14.64 40.71 32.63
CA GLY A 17 13.35 40.62 31.92
C GLY A 17 13.31 39.52 30.85
N VAL A 18 14.40 39.37 30.10
CA VAL A 18 14.48 38.31 29.04
C VAL A 18 14.61 36.93 29.67
N SER A 19 15.32 36.77 30.77
CA SER A 19 15.44 35.49 31.47
C SER A 19 14.11 35.07 32.12
N GLY A 20 13.34 36.01 32.66
CA GLY A 20 12.02 35.74 33.22
C GLY A 20 10.99 35.31 32.14
N ILE A 21 10.95 36.03 31.02
CA ILE A 21 10.04 35.72 29.90
C ILE A 21 10.36 34.36 29.26
N LEU A 22 11.64 33.99 29.16
CA LEU A 22 12.04 32.70 28.63
C LEU A 22 11.73 31.54 29.61
N ARG A 23 11.89 31.83 30.93
CA ARG A 23 11.59 30.86 31.97
C ARG A 23 10.09 30.59 32.07
N ASP A 24 9.26 31.62 32.06
CA ASP A 24 7.81 31.51 32.11
C ASP A 24 7.24 30.84 30.87
N LYS A 25 7.81 31.08 29.65
CA LYS A 25 7.39 30.40 28.44
C LYS A 25 7.72 28.92 28.49
N ASN A 26 8.90 28.54 28.98
CA ASN A 26 9.27 27.12 29.08
C ASN A 26 8.47 26.42 30.18
N GLU A 27 8.19 27.05 31.30
CA GLU A 27 7.32 26.49 32.34
C GLU A 27 5.87 26.41 31.89
N ALA A 28 5.35 27.39 31.16
CA ALA A 28 4.00 27.34 30.59
C ALA A 28 3.84 26.22 29.55
N VAL A 29 4.81 26.06 28.67
CA VAL A 29 4.82 24.94 27.68
C VAL A 29 4.94 23.60 28.39
N ALA A 30 5.82 23.48 29.38
CA ALA A 30 5.98 22.24 30.17
C ALA A 30 4.72 21.92 30.99
N GLN A 31 4.07 22.92 31.58
CA GLN A 31 2.81 22.73 32.30
C GLN A 31 1.67 22.33 31.38
N THR A 32 1.55 22.95 30.20
CA THR A 32 0.50 22.61 29.21
C THR A 32 0.67 21.18 28.70
N TYR A 33 1.90 20.78 28.40
CA TYR A 33 2.19 19.39 27.98
C TYR A 33 1.92 18.40 29.11
N SER A 34 2.35 18.70 30.33
CA SER A 34 2.10 17.89 31.52
C SER A 34 0.60 17.81 31.88
N GLN A 35 -0.16 18.89 31.66
CA GLN A 35 -1.61 18.90 31.87
C GLN A 35 -2.36 18.09 30.81
N ALA A 36 -1.95 18.17 29.56
CA ALA A 36 -2.56 17.39 28.48
C ALA A 36 -2.41 15.87 28.66
N THR A 37 -1.34 15.45 29.34
CA THR A 37 -1.09 14.04 29.64
C THR A 37 -1.43 13.65 31.09
N LYS A 38 -1.84 14.61 31.92
CA LYS A 38 -2.13 14.41 33.34
C LYS A 38 -3.35 13.51 33.52
N GLY A 39 -3.16 12.41 34.23
CA GLY A 39 -4.20 11.42 34.50
C GLY A 39 -4.24 10.26 33.53
N LEU A 40 -3.51 10.30 32.40
CA LEU A 40 -3.35 9.13 31.54
C LEU A 40 -2.05 8.39 31.91
N PRO A 41 -2.09 7.09 32.23
CA PRO A 41 -0.88 6.31 32.42
C PRO A 41 0.00 6.37 31.16
N PRO A 42 1.34 6.42 31.28
CA PRO A 42 2.22 6.28 30.15
C PRO A 42 1.94 4.94 29.42
N LEU A 43 1.63 4.99 28.12
CA LEU A 43 1.40 3.81 27.31
C LEU A 43 2.74 3.31 26.75
N LYS A 44 3.37 2.36 27.43
CA LYS A 44 4.66 1.81 26.99
C LYS A 44 4.43 0.60 26.10
N ILE A 45 5.25 0.46 25.08
CA ILE A 45 5.37 -0.79 24.30
C ILE A 45 6.05 -1.81 25.21
N THR A 46 5.44 -2.96 25.40
CA THR A 46 5.99 -4.06 26.20
C THR A 46 6.60 -5.16 25.35
N ASN A 47 6.07 -5.35 24.14
CA ASN A 47 6.53 -6.37 23.22
C ASN A 47 6.16 -6.01 21.77
N VAL A 48 7.03 -6.36 20.84
CA VAL A 48 6.77 -6.29 19.38
C VAL A 48 7.12 -7.64 18.80
N LYS A 49 6.15 -8.34 18.23
CA LYS A 49 6.38 -9.67 17.65
C LYS A 49 5.79 -9.80 16.25
N ALA A 50 6.42 -10.63 15.43
CA ALA A 50 5.91 -11.04 14.14
C ALA A 50 5.07 -12.32 14.27
N ILE A 51 3.95 -12.38 13.55
CA ILE A 51 3.12 -13.58 13.40
C ILE A 51 3.13 -13.90 11.91
N LEU A 52 3.78 -15.02 11.55
CA LEU A 52 3.86 -15.52 10.18
C LEU A 52 2.81 -16.59 9.98
N THR A 53 1.94 -16.43 8.97
CA THR A 53 0.86 -17.38 8.69
C THR A 53 0.49 -17.36 7.20
N ALA A 54 0.06 -18.48 6.66
CA ALA A 54 -0.32 -18.63 5.25
C ALA A 54 -1.71 -19.27 5.07
N PRO A 55 -2.80 -18.70 5.63
CA PRO A 55 -4.16 -19.22 5.46
C PRO A 55 -4.72 -18.82 4.10
N THR A 56 -3.96 -19.08 3.03
CA THR A 56 -4.28 -18.68 1.66
C THR A 56 -4.33 -19.88 0.74
N SER A 57 -4.98 -19.72 -0.44
CA SER A 57 -4.93 -20.76 -1.47
C SER A 57 -3.54 -20.98 -2.05
N MET A 58 -2.64 -20.05 -1.78
CA MET A 58 -1.27 -20.04 -2.25
C MET A 58 -0.37 -19.97 -1.01
N SER A 59 -0.04 -21.14 -0.45
CA SER A 59 0.80 -21.25 0.76
C SER A 59 2.17 -20.57 0.64
N PHE A 60 2.60 -20.27 -0.60
CA PHE A 60 3.81 -19.50 -0.88
C PHE A 60 3.61 -17.97 -0.77
N MET A 61 2.37 -17.48 -0.54
CA MET A 61 2.07 -16.06 -0.28
C MET A 61 1.64 -15.88 1.18
N PRO A 62 2.57 -15.94 2.14
CA PRO A 62 2.25 -15.79 3.55
C PRO A 62 1.98 -14.34 3.93
N TYR A 63 1.27 -14.17 5.03
CA TYR A 63 1.14 -12.91 5.72
C TYR A 63 2.13 -12.80 6.88
N VAL A 64 2.73 -11.63 7.04
CA VAL A 64 3.48 -11.24 8.23
C VAL A 64 2.68 -10.16 8.93
N ILE A 65 2.24 -10.44 10.15
CA ILE A 65 1.50 -9.49 10.99
C ILE A 65 2.40 -9.07 12.14
N VAL A 66 2.55 -7.78 12.36
CA VAL A 66 3.16 -7.24 13.57
C VAL A 66 2.09 -7.14 14.64
N LYS A 67 2.35 -7.67 15.82
CA LYS A 67 1.57 -7.41 17.03
C LYS A 67 2.40 -6.59 17.99
N VAL A 68 1.87 -5.44 18.41
CA VAL A 68 2.45 -4.55 19.41
C VAL A 68 1.62 -4.64 20.69
N GLU A 69 2.22 -5.11 21.76
CA GLU A 69 1.60 -5.20 23.10
C GLU A 69 2.01 -3.98 23.94
N THR A 70 1.13 -3.55 24.83
CA THR A 70 1.34 -2.34 25.63
C THR A 70 1.30 -2.61 27.13
N SER A 71 1.69 -1.61 27.92
CA SER A 71 1.61 -1.64 29.38
C SER A 71 0.17 -1.60 29.93
N GLU A 72 -0.82 -1.31 29.08
CA GLU A 72 -2.23 -1.38 29.44
C GLU A 72 -2.73 -2.80 29.20
N PRO A 73 -3.22 -3.52 30.23
CA PRO A 73 -3.64 -4.90 30.10
C PRO A 73 -4.72 -5.10 29.02
N GLY A 74 -4.47 -6.03 28.10
CA GLY A 74 -5.40 -6.34 27.00
C GLY A 74 -5.36 -5.38 25.82
N LEU A 75 -4.66 -4.22 25.92
CA LEU A 75 -4.50 -3.30 24.83
C LEU A 75 -3.28 -3.65 23.97
N TYR A 76 -3.54 -4.05 22.76
CA TYR A 76 -2.55 -4.30 21.71
C TYR A 76 -3.06 -3.82 20.34
N GLY A 77 -2.16 -3.68 19.41
CA GLY A 77 -2.51 -3.42 18.00
C GLY A 77 -1.84 -4.41 17.08
N ILE A 78 -2.43 -4.52 15.88
CA ILE A 78 -1.91 -5.35 14.80
C ILE A 78 -1.72 -4.54 13.53
N GLY A 79 -0.74 -4.93 12.71
CA GLY A 79 -0.45 -4.26 11.44
C GLY A 79 0.14 -5.20 10.41
N CYS A 80 -0.06 -4.89 9.13
CA CYS A 80 0.43 -5.67 8.00
C CYS A 80 1.88 -5.33 7.70
N ALA A 81 2.75 -6.35 7.76
CA ALA A 81 4.16 -6.31 7.35
C ALA A 81 4.46 -7.31 6.23
N SER A 82 3.45 -7.71 5.46
CA SER A 82 3.60 -8.75 4.46
C SER A 82 4.55 -8.33 3.34
N TYR A 83 5.57 -9.14 3.11
CA TYR A 83 6.46 -9.09 1.94
C TYR A 83 6.75 -10.54 1.54
N PHE A 84 5.91 -11.08 0.68
CA PHE A 84 5.90 -12.53 0.40
C PHE A 84 7.18 -13.05 -0.24
N PHE A 85 7.99 -12.20 -0.88
CA PHE A 85 9.27 -12.59 -1.45
C PHE A 85 10.34 -12.92 -0.40
N ARG A 86 10.30 -12.31 0.79
CA ARG A 86 11.31 -12.48 1.85
C ARG A 86 10.68 -12.40 3.24
N PRO A 87 9.65 -13.20 3.53
CA PRO A 87 8.88 -13.07 4.78
C PRO A 87 9.75 -13.32 6.01
N LEU A 88 10.66 -14.29 5.97
CA LEU A 88 11.54 -14.60 7.11
C LEU A 88 12.52 -13.46 7.43
N ALA A 89 12.95 -12.69 6.42
CA ALA A 89 13.80 -11.52 6.65
C ALA A 89 13.00 -10.42 7.39
N VAL A 90 11.72 -10.23 7.05
CA VAL A 90 10.83 -9.30 7.74
C VAL A 90 10.59 -9.75 9.19
N VAL A 91 10.28 -11.02 9.41
CA VAL A 91 10.11 -11.60 10.76
C VAL A 91 11.36 -11.37 11.60
N THR A 92 12.54 -11.69 11.06
CA THR A 92 13.82 -11.50 11.76
C THR A 92 14.06 -10.04 12.13
N LEU A 93 13.76 -9.11 11.21
CA LEU A 93 13.90 -7.68 11.46
C LEU A 93 12.99 -7.22 12.61
N ILE A 94 11.74 -7.68 12.64
CA ILE A 94 10.78 -7.34 13.68
C ILE A 94 11.25 -7.88 15.03
N ASP A 95 11.48 -9.19 15.13
CA ASP A 95 11.73 -9.85 16.40
C ASP A 95 13.12 -9.58 17.00
N LYS A 96 14.15 -9.37 16.14
CA LYS A 96 15.53 -9.24 16.59
C LYS A 96 16.04 -7.80 16.68
N TYR A 97 15.41 -6.89 15.92
CA TYR A 97 15.87 -5.50 15.86
C TYR A 97 14.82 -4.49 16.31
N MET A 98 13.55 -4.65 15.90
CA MET A 98 12.53 -3.67 16.26
C MET A 98 12.04 -3.86 17.70
N ASP A 99 11.78 -5.07 18.15
CA ASP A 99 11.32 -5.30 19.52
C ASP A 99 12.29 -4.70 20.57
N PRO A 100 13.59 -5.03 20.59
CA PRO A 100 14.50 -4.44 21.57
C PRO A 100 14.67 -2.92 21.44
N LEU A 101 14.52 -2.37 20.23
CA LEU A 101 14.65 -0.92 19.99
C LEU A 101 13.46 -0.12 20.52
N PHE A 102 12.24 -0.66 20.42
CA PHE A 102 11.00 0.07 20.75
C PHE A 102 10.37 -0.34 22.08
N ARG A 103 10.81 -1.43 22.69
CA ARG A 103 10.37 -1.82 24.04
C ARG A 103 10.61 -0.69 25.05
N GLY A 104 9.59 -0.34 25.81
CA GLY A 104 9.60 0.75 26.80
C GLY A 104 9.29 2.14 26.22
N LYS A 105 9.24 2.32 24.90
CA LYS A 105 8.86 3.58 24.28
C LYS A 105 7.36 3.85 24.36
N ASN A 106 6.97 5.12 24.23
CA ASN A 106 5.57 5.53 24.32
C ASN A 106 4.84 5.25 22.99
N ALA A 107 3.92 4.29 22.99
CA ALA A 107 3.14 3.87 21.83
C ALA A 107 2.27 5.01 21.22
N ASN A 108 2.01 6.11 21.94
CA ASN A 108 1.24 7.23 21.42
C ASN A 108 2.03 8.09 20.41
N ASN A 109 3.36 8.00 20.42
CA ASN A 109 4.23 8.85 19.61
C ASN A 109 4.51 8.20 18.25
N ILE A 110 3.45 7.97 17.47
CA ILE A 110 3.52 7.23 16.19
C ILE A 110 4.54 7.87 15.23
N GLU A 111 4.47 9.19 15.04
CA GLU A 111 5.37 9.90 14.14
C GLU A 111 6.83 9.79 14.58
N ASP A 112 7.12 9.96 15.88
CA ASP A 112 8.47 9.83 16.42
C ASP A 112 9.03 8.41 16.24
N ILE A 113 8.22 7.38 16.55
CA ILE A 113 8.59 5.98 16.33
C ILE A 113 8.86 5.72 14.85
N TRP A 114 8.00 6.22 13.96
CA TRP A 114 8.19 6.08 12.53
C TRP A 114 9.51 6.70 12.06
N GLN A 115 9.82 7.93 12.52
CA GLN A 115 11.08 8.60 12.20
C GLN A 115 12.29 7.85 12.76
N GLN A 116 12.20 7.30 13.96
CA GLN A 116 13.28 6.48 14.53
C GLN A 116 13.52 5.21 13.71
N MET A 117 12.46 4.52 13.24
CA MET A 117 12.61 3.37 12.34
C MET A 117 13.28 3.76 11.03
N TYR A 118 12.83 4.85 10.42
CA TYR A 118 13.32 5.33 9.13
C TYR A 118 14.78 5.81 9.20
N ALA A 119 15.16 6.48 10.29
CA ALA A 119 16.48 7.08 10.47
C ALA A 119 17.49 6.14 11.15
N ASN A 120 17.09 4.93 11.53
CA ASN A 120 17.94 4.01 12.30
C ASN A 120 19.21 3.54 11.53
N THR A 121 19.25 3.71 10.23
CA THR A 121 20.39 3.37 9.38
C THR A 121 20.73 4.51 8.41
N ASN A 122 21.98 4.58 7.97
CA ASN A 122 22.40 5.54 6.94
C ASN A 122 21.82 5.20 5.56
N THR A 123 21.53 3.92 5.31
CA THR A 123 20.86 3.42 4.11
C THR A 123 19.41 3.17 4.43
N ARG A 124 18.53 3.93 3.79
CA ARG A 124 17.10 3.92 4.04
C ARG A 124 16.32 3.33 2.89
N ASN A 125 15.07 2.96 3.17
CA ASN A 125 14.17 2.28 2.26
C ASN A 125 14.61 0.82 1.99
N GLY A 126 13.79 0.14 1.27
CA GLY A 126 13.92 -1.28 0.98
C GLY A 126 12.69 -2.06 1.43
N PRO A 127 12.25 -3.05 0.65
CA PRO A 127 10.95 -3.69 0.90
C PRO A 127 10.89 -4.41 2.25
N VAL A 128 11.98 -5.00 2.72
CA VAL A 128 12.02 -5.69 4.03
C VAL A 128 11.85 -4.69 5.17
N LEU A 129 12.66 -3.60 5.16
CA LEU A 129 12.57 -2.57 6.20
C LEU A 129 11.21 -1.87 6.18
N ASN A 130 10.76 -1.44 5.02
CA ASN A 130 9.51 -0.71 4.89
C ASN A 130 8.30 -1.55 5.28
N SER A 131 8.29 -2.85 4.97
CA SER A 131 7.21 -3.75 5.39
C SER A 131 7.17 -3.92 6.90
N ALA A 132 8.31 -4.11 7.54
CA ALA A 132 8.39 -4.17 9.01
C ALA A 132 7.93 -2.84 9.65
N MET A 133 8.37 -1.69 9.09
CA MET A 133 7.90 -0.37 9.53
C MET A 133 6.39 -0.20 9.36
N SER A 134 5.84 -0.68 8.25
CA SER A 134 4.39 -0.63 7.99
C SER A 134 3.58 -1.39 9.02
N GLY A 135 4.00 -2.60 9.36
CA GLY A 135 3.32 -3.39 10.38
C GLY A 135 3.33 -2.71 11.74
N MET A 136 4.47 -2.13 12.12
CA MET A 136 4.58 -1.36 13.37
C MET A 136 3.70 -0.11 13.33
N ASP A 137 3.75 0.66 12.26
CA ASP A 137 2.96 1.89 12.08
C ASP A 137 1.46 1.63 12.16
N MET A 138 0.96 0.65 11.40
CA MET A 138 -0.46 0.25 11.42
C MET A 138 -0.89 -0.23 12.83
N ALA A 139 -0.05 -1.02 13.50
CA ALA A 139 -0.33 -1.49 14.85
C ALA A 139 -0.43 -0.34 15.86
N LEU A 140 0.40 0.69 15.73
CA LEU A 140 0.32 1.88 16.59
C LEU A 140 -0.93 2.72 16.32
N TRP A 141 -1.36 2.85 15.06
CA TRP A 141 -2.63 3.49 14.71
C TRP A 141 -3.82 2.68 15.25
N ASP A 142 -3.76 1.35 15.17
CA ASP A 142 -4.77 0.45 15.74
C ASP A 142 -4.88 0.61 17.26
N ILE A 143 -3.75 0.63 17.98
CA ILE A 143 -3.69 0.93 19.42
C ILE A 143 -4.33 2.29 19.73
N LYS A 144 -3.98 3.33 18.97
CA LYS A 144 -4.52 4.67 19.21
C LYS A 144 -6.04 4.69 19.04
N GLY A 145 -6.56 4.06 18.00
CA GLY A 145 -8.00 3.93 17.79
C GLY A 145 -8.70 3.17 18.91
N LYS A 146 -8.17 2.02 19.30
CA LYS A 146 -8.69 1.21 20.43
C LYS A 146 -8.68 2.00 21.75
N ARG A 147 -7.59 2.68 22.04
CA ARG A 147 -7.46 3.49 23.26
C ARG A 147 -8.43 4.67 23.33
N THR A 148 -8.73 5.29 22.21
CA THR A 148 -9.69 6.41 22.11
C THR A 148 -11.12 5.93 21.88
N ASN A 149 -11.34 4.63 21.77
CA ASN A 149 -12.61 4.01 21.40
C ASN A 149 -13.18 4.56 20.08
N MET A 150 -12.30 4.71 19.07
CA MET A 150 -12.65 5.25 17.75
C MET A 150 -12.07 4.36 16.64
N PRO A 151 -12.78 4.17 15.52
CA PRO A 151 -12.19 3.63 14.30
C PRO A 151 -11.05 4.53 13.79
N VAL A 152 -10.04 3.95 13.13
CA VAL A 152 -8.86 4.70 12.67
C VAL A 152 -9.21 5.84 11.72
N TYR A 153 -10.23 5.71 10.87
CA TYR A 153 -10.64 6.80 9.98
C TYR A 153 -11.10 8.06 10.76
N GLU A 154 -11.65 7.93 11.96
CA GLU A 154 -12.00 9.08 12.83
C GLU A 154 -10.76 9.86 13.27
N LEU A 155 -9.63 9.16 13.50
CA LEU A 155 -8.35 9.81 13.83
C LEU A 155 -7.76 10.57 12.63
N PHE A 156 -8.25 10.31 11.43
CA PHE A 156 -7.84 10.99 10.19
C PHE A 156 -8.75 12.15 9.80
N GLY A 157 -9.77 12.43 10.58
CA GLY A 157 -10.71 13.52 10.37
C GLY A 157 -12.15 13.10 10.05
N GLY A 158 -12.45 11.80 10.17
CA GLY A 158 -13.78 11.25 9.91
C GLY A 158 -14.00 10.87 8.45
N LYS A 159 -15.23 10.48 8.14
CA LYS A 159 -15.61 9.96 6.83
C LYS A 159 -15.79 11.04 5.77
N SER A 160 -15.04 11.00 4.68
CA SER A 160 -15.32 11.73 3.43
C SER A 160 -16.30 10.97 2.53
N ARG A 161 -16.53 9.69 2.77
CA ARG A 161 -17.47 8.79 2.08
C ARG A 161 -17.97 7.67 2.99
N PHE A 162 -19.06 7.00 2.62
CA PHE A 162 -19.70 6.00 3.47
C PHE A 162 -19.38 4.56 3.05
N ALA A 163 -18.77 4.37 1.88
CA ALA A 163 -18.33 3.09 1.35
C ALA A 163 -17.12 3.31 0.44
N VAL A 164 -16.28 2.30 0.27
CA VAL A 164 -15.10 2.33 -0.58
C VAL A 164 -15.42 1.63 -1.88
N ASP A 165 -15.48 2.37 -3.00
CA ASP A 165 -15.69 1.80 -4.34
C ASP A 165 -14.51 0.91 -4.73
N CYS A 166 -14.80 -0.26 -5.29
CA CYS A 166 -13.80 -1.27 -5.60
C CYS A 166 -13.83 -1.66 -7.08
N TYR A 167 -12.68 -2.08 -7.60
CA TYR A 167 -12.63 -2.72 -8.90
C TYR A 167 -12.39 -4.23 -8.78
N ALA A 168 -12.97 -4.97 -9.75
CA ALA A 168 -12.80 -6.40 -9.90
C ALA A 168 -11.76 -6.74 -10.96
N HIS A 169 -11.21 -7.96 -10.89
CA HIS A 169 -10.27 -8.50 -11.87
C HIS A 169 -10.98 -9.52 -12.75
N ALA A 170 -11.30 -9.14 -13.97
CA ALA A 170 -11.85 -10.06 -14.97
C ALA A 170 -10.75 -10.65 -15.84
N GLY A 171 -10.84 -11.96 -16.08
CA GLY A 171 -9.86 -12.67 -16.89
C GLY A 171 -10.48 -13.79 -17.72
N GLY A 172 -9.88 -14.05 -18.88
CA GLY A 172 -10.30 -15.13 -19.77
C GLY A 172 -9.13 -15.73 -20.53
N ARG A 173 -9.32 -16.92 -21.11
CA ARG A 173 -8.38 -17.55 -22.05
C ARG A 173 -8.50 -16.90 -23.43
N ASP A 174 -9.70 -16.40 -23.73
CA ASP A 174 -10.06 -15.68 -24.95
C ASP A 174 -11.01 -14.52 -24.62
N PHE A 175 -11.43 -13.79 -25.66
CA PHE A 175 -12.32 -12.63 -25.51
C PHE A 175 -13.73 -13.01 -25.06
N ALA A 176 -14.23 -14.21 -25.41
CA ALA A 176 -15.55 -14.66 -25.03
C ALA A 176 -15.61 -14.97 -23.53
N GLU A 177 -14.64 -15.73 -23.01
CA GLU A 177 -14.53 -15.98 -21.57
C GLU A 177 -14.32 -14.67 -20.77
N LEU A 178 -13.52 -13.75 -21.31
CA LEU A 178 -13.33 -12.45 -20.68
C LEU A 178 -14.65 -11.65 -20.63
N GLU A 179 -15.45 -11.68 -21.71
CA GLU A 179 -16.77 -11.05 -21.75
C GLU A 179 -17.70 -11.62 -20.68
N GLU A 180 -17.74 -12.96 -20.55
CA GLU A 180 -18.56 -13.63 -19.54
C GLU A 180 -18.14 -13.21 -18.11
N ASP A 181 -16.85 -13.16 -17.84
CA ASP A 181 -16.34 -12.79 -16.53
C ASP A 181 -16.61 -11.28 -16.22
N VAL A 182 -16.48 -10.40 -17.23
CA VAL A 182 -16.87 -8.98 -17.10
C VAL A 182 -18.35 -8.85 -16.77
N LYS A 183 -19.23 -9.56 -17.50
CA LYS A 183 -20.68 -9.51 -17.25
C LYS A 183 -21.05 -10.03 -15.86
N ARG A 184 -20.39 -11.11 -15.41
CA ARG A 184 -20.57 -11.61 -14.04
C ARG A 184 -20.26 -10.54 -13.00
N TYR A 185 -19.16 -9.80 -13.14
CA TYR A 185 -18.83 -8.71 -12.21
C TYR A 185 -19.80 -7.52 -12.32
N MET A 186 -20.32 -7.22 -13.51
CA MET A 186 -21.39 -6.22 -13.65
C MET A 186 -22.66 -6.63 -12.87
N GLU A 187 -23.03 -7.90 -12.91
CA GLU A 187 -24.17 -8.45 -12.15
C GLU A 187 -23.91 -8.42 -10.64
N GLU A 188 -22.67 -8.64 -10.19
CA GLU A 188 -22.22 -8.48 -8.80
C GLU A 188 -22.18 -7.01 -8.33
N GLY A 189 -22.47 -6.05 -9.23
CA GLY A 189 -22.56 -4.63 -8.94
C GLY A 189 -21.27 -3.83 -9.12
N TYR A 190 -20.21 -4.41 -9.67
CA TYR A 190 -18.98 -3.69 -9.97
C TYR A 190 -19.14 -2.78 -11.20
N ARG A 191 -18.69 -1.54 -11.06
CA ARG A 191 -18.64 -0.56 -12.15
C ARG A 191 -17.25 -0.38 -12.73
N HIS A 192 -16.22 -0.75 -11.98
CA HIS A 192 -14.82 -0.68 -12.37
C HIS A 192 -14.28 -2.11 -12.50
N ILE A 193 -13.75 -2.45 -13.67
CA ILE A 193 -13.31 -3.82 -13.97
C ILE A 193 -11.95 -3.78 -14.68
N ARG A 194 -10.95 -4.36 -14.03
CA ARG A 194 -9.64 -4.60 -14.64
C ARG A 194 -9.75 -5.82 -15.55
N ILE A 195 -9.45 -5.62 -16.84
CA ILE A 195 -9.53 -6.67 -17.85
C ILE A 195 -8.14 -7.19 -18.20
N GLU A 196 -8.00 -8.51 -18.21
CA GLU A 196 -6.75 -9.20 -18.53
C GLU A 196 -7.03 -10.51 -19.25
N MET A 197 -6.09 -10.91 -20.12
CA MET A 197 -6.08 -12.27 -20.65
C MET A 197 -5.02 -13.09 -19.93
N ARG A 198 -5.30 -14.37 -19.73
CA ARG A 198 -4.34 -15.29 -19.11
C ARG A 198 -3.08 -15.44 -19.94
N ARG A 199 -3.20 -15.31 -21.27
CA ARG A 199 -2.12 -15.51 -22.24
C ARG A 199 -2.24 -14.52 -23.39
N TYR A 200 -1.10 -14.14 -23.96
CA TYR A 200 -0.99 -13.28 -25.12
C TYR A 200 -0.13 -13.97 -26.17
N GLY A 201 -0.72 -14.28 -27.33
CA GLY A 201 -0.09 -14.98 -28.45
C GLY A 201 -0.39 -16.49 -28.48
N GLU A 202 -0.10 -17.12 -29.63
CA GLU A 202 -0.25 -18.55 -29.84
C GLU A 202 0.93 -19.31 -29.22
N GLN A 203 0.67 -20.21 -28.30
CA GLN A 203 1.70 -20.97 -27.60
C GLN A 203 2.44 -22.01 -28.42
N ASN A 204 1.85 -22.46 -29.54
CA ASN A 204 2.32 -23.64 -30.28
C ASN A 204 3.44 -23.36 -31.28
N GLN A 205 3.84 -22.10 -31.47
CA GLN A 205 4.81 -21.72 -32.51
C GLN A 205 6.20 -21.31 -32.01
N ILE A 206 6.41 -21.29 -30.70
CA ILE A 206 7.69 -20.87 -30.16
C ILE A 206 8.44 -22.07 -29.61
N PRO A 207 9.67 -22.34 -30.09
CA PRO A 207 10.49 -23.39 -29.51
C PRO A 207 10.76 -23.08 -28.04
N HIS A 208 10.12 -23.83 -27.15
CA HIS A 208 10.41 -23.70 -25.72
C HIS A 208 11.81 -24.18 -25.44
N PHE A 209 12.66 -23.32 -24.94
CA PHE A 209 13.94 -23.72 -24.40
C PHE A 209 13.70 -24.50 -23.10
N LYS A 210 13.84 -25.83 -23.18
CA LYS A 210 13.73 -26.69 -21.99
C LYS A 210 15.05 -26.69 -21.26
N GLU A 211 15.19 -25.81 -20.28
CA GLU A 211 16.29 -25.91 -19.32
C GLU A 211 15.94 -26.96 -18.25
N ALA A 212 16.91 -27.69 -17.75
CA ALA A 212 16.73 -28.70 -16.70
C ALA A 212 16.05 -28.05 -15.47
N GLY A 213 14.91 -28.57 -15.05
CA GLY A 213 14.13 -28.07 -13.92
C GLY A 213 12.97 -27.13 -14.27
N PHE A 214 12.75 -26.79 -15.55
CA PHE A 214 11.57 -26.06 -16.01
C PHE A 214 10.64 -26.99 -16.82
N GLY A 215 9.42 -27.17 -16.34
CA GLY A 215 8.41 -28.01 -17.01
C GLY A 215 7.97 -27.45 -18.36
N ALA A 216 7.51 -28.33 -19.24
CA ALA A 216 7.04 -27.97 -20.60
C ALA A 216 5.76 -27.12 -20.62
N ASP A 217 5.03 -27.06 -19.49
CA ASP A 217 3.73 -26.39 -19.35
C ASP A 217 3.84 -25.02 -18.68
N ASP A 218 5.01 -24.36 -18.82
CA ASP A 218 5.28 -23.15 -18.11
C ASP A 218 4.63 -21.94 -18.78
N ASP A 219 3.51 -21.46 -18.23
CA ASP A 219 2.74 -20.26 -18.62
C ASP A 219 3.54 -18.93 -18.56
N ARG A 220 4.83 -19.01 -18.38
CA ARG A 220 5.71 -17.91 -18.01
C ARG A 220 6.45 -17.26 -19.16
N TYR A 221 6.15 -17.65 -20.39
CA TYR A 221 6.65 -16.95 -21.56
C TYR A 221 5.72 -15.81 -21.96
N VAL A 222 6.30 -14.64 -22.23
CA VAL A 222 5.57 -13.46 -22.71
C VAL A 222 6.03 -13.17 -24.13
N ASP A 223 5.09 -13.08 -25.06
CA ASP A 223 5.30 -12.54 -26.40
C ASP A 223 4.95 -11.04 -26.39
N PRO A 224 5.95 -10.14 -26.42
CA PRO A 224 5.71 -8.70 -26.41
C PRO A 224 4.93 -8.21 -27.65
N ALA A 225 5.17 -8.80 -28.80
CA ALA A 225 4.49 -8.40 -30.05
C ALA A 225 3.01 -8.75 -30.02
N ALA A 226 2.68 -9.96 -29.58
CA ALA A 226 1.29 -10.40 -29.39
C ALA A 226 0.58 -9.54 -28.35
N TYR A 227 1.25 -9.17 -27.25
CA TYR A 227 0.69 -8.33 -26.20
C TYR A 227 0.25 -6.96 -26.76
N VAL A 228 1.14 -6.26 -27.47
CA VAL A 228 0.89 -4.92 -28.05
C VAL A 228 -0.31 -4.91 -29.01
N VAL A 229 -0.53 -6.02 -29.73
CA VAL A 229 -1.64 -6.15 -30.68
C VAL A 229 -2.93 -6.54 -29.96
N THR A 230 -2.85 -7.41 -28.95
CA THR A 230 -4.02 -7.96 -28.28
C THR A 230 -4.72 -6.95 -27.39
N ILE A 231 -3.98 -6.12 -26.66
CA ILE A 231 -4.57 -5.20 -25.67
C ILE A 231 -5.57 -4.20 -26.32
N PRO A 232 -5.25 -3.48 -27.39
CA PRO A 232 -6.24 -2.60 -28.02
C PRO A 232 -7.48 -3.35 -28.52
N ARG A 233 -7.32 -4.54 -29.10
CA ARG A 233 -8.45 -5.40 -29.54
C ARG A 233 -9.32 -5.87 -28.37
N MET A 234 -8.71 -6.18 -27.23
CA MET A 234 -9.41 -6.57 -26.02
C MET A 234 -10.30 -5.42 -25.50
N PHE A 235 -9.78 -4.18 -25.46
CA PHE A 235 -10.56 -3.00 -25.08
C PHE A 235 -11.69 -2.73 -26.08
N GLU A 236 -11.41 -2.78 -27.37
CA GLU A 236 -12.41 -2.62 -28.42
C GLU A 236 -13.54 -3.65 -28.28
N TYR A 237 -13.17 -4.92 -28.11
CA TYR A 237 -14.15 -6.01 -27.98
C TYR A 237 -15.06 -5.81 -26.77
N ILE A 238 -14.48 -5.55 -25.58
CA ILE A 238 -15.27 -5.37 -24.35
C ILE A 238 -16.12 -4.10 -24.40
N ARG A 239 -15.63 -2.99 -24.97
CA ARG A 239 -16.44 -1.78 -25.17
C ARG A 239 -17.61 -2.04 -26.11
N ASN A 240 -17.41 -2.77 -27.19
CA ASN A 240 -18.49 -3.12 -28.14
C ASN A 240 -19.54 -4.02 -27.49
N LYS A 241 -19.17 -4.92 -26.55
CA LYS A 241 -20.06 -5.90 -25.91
C LYS A 241 -20.75 -5.36 -24.66
N CYS A 242 -20.02 -4.63 -23.83
CA CYS A 242 -20.48 -4.18 -22.50
C CYS A 242 -20.81 -2.68 -22.45
N GLY A 243 -20.44 -1.92 -23.49
CA GLY A 243 -20.73 -0.50 -23.60
C GLY A 243 -19.93 0.37 -22.62
N ASP A 244 -20.50 1.58 -22.35
CA ASP A 244 -19.83 2.64 -21.59
C ASP A 244 -20.32 2.75 -20.14
N LYS A 245 -21.13 1.82 -19.66
CA LYS A 245 -21.68 1.83 -18.30
C LYS A 245 -20.68 1.37 -17.24
N ILE A 246 -19.58 0.79 -17.67
CA ILE A 246 -18.47 0.32 -16.82
C ILE A 246 -17.18 1.06 -17.15
N GLU A 247 -16.32 1.17 -16.17
CA GLU A 247 -14.98 1.69 -16.31
C GLU A 247 -13.99 0.54 -16.45
N LEU A 248 -13.16 0.60 -17.49
CA LEU A 248 -12.18 -0.44 -17.80
C LEU A 248 -10.79 -0.03 -17.33
N LEU A 249 -10.11 -0.95 -16.67
CA LEU A 249 -8.74 -0.82 -16.21
C LEU A 249 -7.88 -1.92 -16.83
N HIS A 250 -6.59 -1.66 -16.96
CA HIS A 250 -5.63 -2.69 -17.36
C HIS A 250 -4.30 -2.47 -16.66
N ASP A 251 -3.71 -3.56 -16.23
CA ASP A 251 -2.40 -3.58 -15.61
C ASP A 251 -1.39 -4.17 -16.61
N MET A 252 -0.39 -3.38 -16.94
CA MET A 252 0.65 -3.80 -17.89
C MET A 252 1.63 -4.80 -17.28
N ILE A 253 1.47 -5.09 -16.04
CA ILE A 253 2.24 -6.00 -15.17
C ILE A 253 3.68 -6.17 -15.64
N TYR A 254 4.60 -5.53 -14.92
CA TYR A 254 6.04 -5.79 -15.06
C TYR A 254 6.59 -5.53 -16.46
N THR A 255 6.10 -4.48 -17.12
CA THR A 255 6.67 -4.08 -18.43
C THR A 255 6.93 -5.25 -19.36
N ARG A 256 5.85 -5.88 -19.78
CA ARG A 256 5.92 -7.00 -20.77
C ARG A 256 6.52 -6.57 -22.10
N ILE A 257 6.69 -5.26 -22.33
CA ILE A 257 7.11 -4.64 -23.58
C ILE A 257 8.09 -3.50 -23.31
N GLN A 258 8.77 -3.05 -24.36
CA GLN A 258 9.69 -1.90 -24.26
C GLN A 258 8.94 -0.59 -23.98
N PRO A 259 9.55 0.41 -23.34
CA PRO A 259 8.87 1.65 -22.97
C PRO A 259 8.24 2.40 -24.16
N ILE A 260 8.87 2.39 -25.34
CA ILE A 260 8.31 3.05 -26.51
C ILE A 260 7.08 2.31 -27.07
N ASP A 261 7.07 0.99 -27.00
CA ASP A 261 5.92 0.17 -27.40
C ASP A 261 4.77 0.35 -26.41
N SER A 262 5.08 0.47 -25.12
CA SER A 262 4.14 0.83 -24.06
C SER A 262 3.43 2.13 -24.37
N ILE A 263 4.18 3.22 -24.70
CA ILE A 263 3.62 4.51 -25.05
C ILE A 263 2.72 4.41 -26.29
N ASN A 264 3.18 3.74 -27.35
CA ASN A 264 2.43 3.59 -28.58
C ASN A 264 1.16 2.76 -28.40
N MET A 265 1.21 1.71 -27.55
CA MET A 265 0.05 0.90 -27.22
C MET A 265 -0.98 1.69 -26.40
N ILE A 266 -0.54 2.38 -25.34
CA ILE A 266 -1.43 3.19 -24.48
C ILE A 266 -2.15 4.26 -25.30
N LYS A 267 -1.45 4.90 -26.24
CA LYS A 267 -2.09 5.87 -27.14
C LYS A 267 -3.22 5.27 -27.96
N LYS A 268 -3.10 4.00 -28.39
CA LYS A 268 -4.17 3.29 -29.12
C LYS A 268 -5.40 3.00 -28.25
N LEU A 269 -5.31 3.14 -26.94
CA LEU A 269 -6.42 2.93 -26.00
C LEU A 269 -7.29 4.18 -25.79
N GLU A 270 -6.86 5.37 -26.23
CA GLU A 270 -7.63 6.63 -26.07
C GLU A 270 -9.10 6.51 -26.52
N PRO A 271 -9.44 5.91 -27.68
CA PRO A 271 -10.84 5.80 -28.12
C PRO A 271 -11.71 4.98 -27.16
N TYR A 272 -11.12 4.08 -26.40
CA TYR A 272 -11.83 3.17 -25.48
C TYR A 272 -11.93 3.74 -24.06
N ARG A 273 -11.38 4.90 -23.78
CA ARG A 273 -11.47 5.63 -22.50
C ARG A 273 -11.21 4.75 -21.29
N PRO A 274 -9.98 4.19 -21.11
CA PRO A 274 -9.65 3.45 -19.90
C PRO A 274 -9.75 4.37 -18.68
N PHE A 275 -10.22 3.83 -17.55
CA PHE A 275 -10.25 4.53 -16.28
C PHE A 275 -8.82 4.84 -15.80
N PHE A 276 -7.94 3.87 -15.93
CA PHE A 276 -6.48 4.04 -15.92
C PHE A 276 -5.77 2.84 -16.57
N ILE A 277 -4.52 3.08 -16.95
CA ILE A 277 -3.54 2.03 -17.24
C ILE A 277 -2.53 2.00 -16.08
N GLU A 278 -2.33 0.82 -15.52
CA GLU A 278 -1.46 0.59 -14.39
C GLU A 278 -0.06 0.18 -14.84
N ASP A 279 0.96 0.67 -14.14
CA ASP A 279 2.37 0.29 -14.24
C ASP A 279 2.92 0.19 -15.68
N PRO A 280 2.81 1.27 -16.49
CA PRO A 280 3.29 1.26 -17.87
C PRO A 280 4.82 1.12 -17.97
N PHE A 281 5.57 1.40 -16.90
CA PHE A 281 7.03 1.38 -16.85
C PHE A 281 7.54 0.81 -15.54
N THR A 282 8.78 0.27 -15.56
CA THR A 282 9.50 -0.09 -14.34
C THR A 282 9.90 1.14 -13.53
N VAL A 283 10.35 0.93 -12.30
CA VAL A 283 10.86 2.01 -11.43
C VAL A 283 12.05 2.72 -12.09
N GLU A 284 12.90 1.97 -12.79
CA GLU A 284 14.08 2.46 -13.51
C GLU A 284 13.70 3.33 -14.71
N ASP A 285 12.58 2.99 -15.36
CA ASP A 285 12.10 3.63 -16.60
C ASP A 285 11.14 4.79 -16.36
N LYS A 286 10.96 5.24 -15.12
CA LYS A 286 10.02 6.34 -14.77
C LYS A 286 10.23 7.62 -15.60
N GLY A 287 11.41 7.84 -16.15
CA GLY A 287 11.71 8.97 -17.02
C GLY A 287 10.86 9.02 -18.27
N TYR A 288 10.38 7.87 -18.76
CA TYR A 288 9.47 7.79 -19.92
C TYR A 288 8.07 8.34 -19.65
N LEU A 289 7.69 8.54 -18.37
CA LEU A 289 6.40 9.16 -18.03
C LEU A 289 6.24 10.55 -18.64
N LYS A 290 7.32 11.37 -18.71
CA LYS A 290 7.28 12.68 -19.34
C LYS A 290 6.96 12.58 -20.84
N LEU A 291 7.55 11.61 -21.52
CA LEU A 291 7.28 11.35 -22.93
C LEU A 291 5.85 10.81 -23.13
N LEU A 292 5.39 9.92 -22.25
CA LEU A 292 4.02 9.40 -22.27
C LEU A 292 3.00 10.54 -22.18
N ARG A 293 3.16 11.47 -21.21
CA ARG A 293 2.27 12.63 -21.07
C ARG A 293 2.22 13.56 -22.26
N GLN A 294 3.30 13.64 -23.05
CA GLN A 294 3.32 14.41 -24.29
C GLN A 294 2.58 13.71 -25.44
N ARG A 295 2.31 12.42 -25.34
CA ARG A 295 1.75 11.58 -26.40
C ARG A 295 0.30 11.19 -26.20
N THR A 296 -0.18 11.16 -24.94
CA THR A 296 -1.53 10.70 -24.62
C THR A 296 -2.07 11.31 -23.33
N GLY A 297 -3.41 11.47 -23.28
CA GLY A 297 -4.17 11.86 -22.10
C GLY A 297 -4.75 10.68 -21.33
N VAL A 298 -4.41 9.43 -21.66
CA VAL A 298 -4.88 8.24 -20.93
C VAL A 298 -4.42 8.33 -19.47
N PRO A 299 -5.34 8.15 -18.49
CA PRO A 299 -4.98 8.19 -17.08
C PRO A 299 -4.03 7.07 -16.69
N ILE A 300 -3.05 7.38 -15.82
CA ILE A 300 -2.00 6.47 -15.39
C ILE A 300 -2.07 6.26 -13.88
N ALA A 301 -2.07 4.99 -13.45
CA ALA A 301 -1.89 4.57 -12.07
C ALA A 301 -0.49 3.97 -11.90
N LEU A 302 0.27 4.47 -10.91
CA LEU A 302 1.64 4.00 -10.70
C LEU A 302 2.00 4.05 -9.22
N GLY A 303 2.76 3.06 -8.76
CA GLY A 303 3.32 3.15 -7.43
C GLY A 303 3.52 1.88 -6.63
N GLU A 304 3.01 0.74 -7.04
CA GLU A 304 3.10 -0.50 -6.25
C GLU A 304 4.55 -0.94 -5.95
N LYS A 305 5.48 -0.64 -6.88
CA LYS A 305 6.91 -0.97 -6.78
C LYS A 305 7.76 0.16 -6.21
N PHE A 306 7.18 1.33 -5.96
CA PHE A 306 7.90 2.50 -5.47
C PHE A 306 7.90 2.52 -3.95
N ILE A 307 9.03 2.19 -3.37
CA ILE A 307 9.21 2.04 -1.92
C ILE A 307 9.75 3.28 -1.21
N ASN A 308 10.20 4.30 -1.96
CA ASN A 308 10.68 5.54 -1.39
C ASN A 308 9.60 6.63 -1.47
N PRO A 309 9.10 7.14 -0.32
CA PRO A 309 8.08 8.19 -0.31
C PRO A 309 8.46 9.43 -1.13
N ASN A 310 9.75 9.79 -1.17
CA ASN A 310 10.23 10.96 -1.91
C ASN A 310 10.09 10.82 -3.44
N THR A 311 9.98 9.61 -3.96
CA THR A 311 9.76 9.38 -5.40
C THR A 311 8.44 9.98 -5.87
N PHE A 312 7.44 10.06 -4.98
CA PHE A 312 6.12 10.59 -5.31
C PHE A 312 6.09 12.12 -5.43
N VAL A 313 7.10 12.82 -4.92
CA VAL A 313 7.16 14.29 -5.02
C VAL A 313 7.14 14.73 -6.49
N ASP A 314 8.06 14.23 -7.30
CA ASP A 314 8.12 14.59 -8.73
C ASP A 314 6.91 14.04 -9.50
N LEU A 315 6.50 12.79 -9.24
CA LEU A 315 5.37 12.15 -9.91
C LEU A 315 4.08 12.97 -9.74
N ILE A 316 3.86 13.53 -8.56
CA ILE A 316 2.67 14.30 -8.22
C ILE A 316 2.81 15.75 -8.68
N SER A 317 3.91 16.43 -8.33
CA SER A 317 4.10 17.86 -8.61
C SER A 317 4.18 18.16 -10.11
N GLU A 318 4.77 17.27 -10.89
CA GLU A 318 4.83 17.38 -12.35
C GLU A 318 3.60 16.75 -13.04
N ARG A 319 2.63 16.22 -12.27
CA ARG A 319 1.40 15.57 -12.79
C ARG A 319 1.70 14.44 -13.79
N LEU A 320 2.68 13.62 -13.46
CA LEU A 320 3.08 12.49 -14.30
C LEU A 320 2.15 11.28 -14.13
N ILE A 321 1.38 11.24 -13.04
CA ILE A 321 0.39 10.21 -12.73
C ILE A 321 -0.95 10.84 -12.37
N ASP A 322 -2.03 10.10 -12.56
CA ASP A 322 -3.40 10.49 -12.18
C ASP A 322 -3.87 9.76 -10.93
N PHE A 323 -3.28 8.59 -10.65
CA PHE A 323 -3.59 7.77 -9.49
C PHE A 323 -2.30 7.31 -8.80
N ILE A 324 -2.26 7.52 -7.49
CA ILE A 324 -1.22 7.03 -6.57
C ILE A 324 -1.55 5.59 -6.23
N ARG A 325 -0.79 4.63 -6.78
CA ARG A 325 -1.04 3.19 -6.61
C ARG A 325 -0.04 2.53 -5.66
N ILE A 326 0.23 3.16 -4.55
CA ILE A 326 1.16 2.67 -3.54
C ILE A 326 0.65 1.36 -2.93
N HIS A 327 1.55 0.41 -2.73
CA HIS A 327 1.35 -0.69 -1.80
C HIS A 327 1.71 -0.20 -0.39
N ILE A 328 0.69 0.09 0.44
CA ILE A 328 0.89 0.72 1.76
C ILE A 328 1.89 -0.06 2.63
N PRO A 329 1.89 -1.40 2.67
CA PRO A 329 2.94 -2.14 3.37
C PRO A 329 4.37 -1.82 2.89
N TYR A 330 4.60 -1.51 1.60
CA TYR A 330 5.94 -1.29 1.07
C TYR A 330 6.44 0.15 1.19
N ILE A 331 5.57 1.10 1.52
CA ILE A 331 5.93 2.51 1.72
C ILE A 331 6.19 2.86 3.19
N GLY A 332 6.02 1.92 4.10
CA GLY A 332 6.23 2.12 5.53
C GLY A 332 4.97 2.45 6.33
N GLY A 333 3.77 2.14 5.81
CA GLY A 333 2.52 2.20 6.54
C GLY A 333 1.62 3.40 6.24
N LEU A 334 0.64 3.62 7.09
CA LEU A 334 -0.37 4.67 6.99
C LEU A 334 0.21 6.07 7.15
N THR A 335 1.20 6.25 8.01
CA THR A 335 1.83 7.56 8.27
C THR A 335 2.40 8.21 7.02
N PRO A 336 3.26 7.56 6.20
CA PRO A 336 3.73 8.13 4.94
C PRO A 336 2.62 8.14 3.85
N ALA A 337 1.76 7.12 3.78
CA ALA A 337 0.68 7.06 2.80
C ALA A 337 -0.27 8.26 2.91
N ARG A 338 -0.64 8.68 4.12
CA ARG A 338 -1.45 9.87 4.37
C ARG A 338 -0.78 11.15 3.87
N LYS A 339 0.54 11.30 4.09
CA LYS A 339 1.30 12.48 3.64
C LYS A 339 1.32 12.57 2.12
N ILE A 340 1.52 11.42 1.44
CA ILE A 340 1.51 11.34 -0.02
C ILE A 340 0.10 11.60 -0.56
N ALA A 341 -0.95 11.05 0.07
CA ALA A 341 -2.33 11.31 -0.30
C ALA A 341 -2.68 12.80 -0.19
N ALA A 342 -2.30 13.47 0.91
CA ALA A 342 -2.52 14.91 1.08
C ALA A 342 -1.81 15.75 0.02
N MET A 343 -0.58 15.39 -0.35
CA MET A 343 0.11 16.02 -1.47
C MET A 343 -0.64 15.79 -2.80
N GLY A 344 -1.09 14.57 -3.04
CA GLY A 344 -1.89 14.23 -4.23
C GLY A 344 -3.17 15.05 -4.30
N GLU A 345 -3.87 15.24 -3.20
CA GLU A 345 -5.10 16.04 -3.14
C GLU A 345 -4.89 17.47 -3.64
N LEU A 346 -3.81 18.13 -3.20
CA LEU A 346 -3.49 19.50 -3.62
C LEU A 346 -3.13 19.61 -5.11
N HIS A 347 -2.78 18.50 -5.77
CA HIS A 347 -2.42 18.43 -7.18
C HIS A 347 -3.50 17.79 -8.05
N ASN A 348 -4.68 17.46 -7.48
CA ASN A 348 -5.76 16.72 -8.13
C ASN A 348 -5.34 15.32 -8.63
N VAL A 349 -4.42 14.68 -7.92
CA VAL A 349 -4.04 13.28 -8.13
C VAL A 349 -4.81 12.42 -7.14
N ARG A 350 -5.50 11.40 -7.63
CA ARG A 350 -6.33 10.51 -6.81
C ARG A 350 -5.53 9.33 -6.26
N THR A 351 -6.10 8.59 -5.34
CA THR A 351 -5.50 7.36 -4.82
C THR A 351 -6.16 6.12 -5.40
N ALA A 352 -5.40 5.06 -5.55
CA ALA A 352 -5.85 3.73 -5.96
C ALA A 352 -4.91 2.69 -5.32
N TRP A 353 -5.01 2.54 -3.98
CA TRP A 353 -4.04 1.72 -3.25
C TRP A 353 -3.96 0.29 -3.80
N HIS A 354 -2.74 -0.18 -4.00
CA HIS A 354 -2.48 -1.55 -4.37
C HIS A 354 -2.94 -2.48 -3.25
N GLY A 355 -3.83 -3.40 -3.56
CA GLY A 355 -4.45 -4.34 -2.61
C GLY A 355 -4.47 -5.76 -3.14
N PRO A 356 -3.31 -6.35 -3.48
CA PRO A 356 -3.23 -7.70 -4.03
C PRO A 356 -3.40 -8.76 -2.95
N ARG A 357 -3.33 -10.03 -3.35
CA ARG A 357 -3.53 -11.19 -2.45
C ARG A 357 -2.47 -11.35 -1.37
N ASP A 358 -1.29 -10.77 -1.54
CA ASP A 358 -0.21 -10.73 -0.55
C ASP A 358 -0.39 -9.61 0.49
N ASN A 359 -1.30 -8.67 0.26
CA ASN A 359 -1.75 -7.75 1.29
C ASN A 359 -2.72 -8.47 2.22
N SER A 360 -2.39 -8.55 3.51
CA SER A 360 -3.24 -9.27 4.47
C SER A 360 -4.59 -8.58 4.68
N PRO A 361 -5.61 -9.26 5.24
CA PRO A 361 -6.85 -8.61 5.64
C PRO A 361 -6.66 -7.38 6.54
N VAL A 362 -5.61 -7.36 7.38
CA VAL A 362 -5.24 -6.19 8.19
C VAL A 362 -4.79 -5.02 7.31
N GLY A 363 -4.01 -5.30 6.26
CA GLY A 363 -3.60 -4.29 5.30
C GLY A 363 -4.78 -3.75 4.48
N HIS A 364 -5.72 -4.60 4.09
CA HIS A 364 -6.96 -4.16 3.44
C HIS A 364 -7.84 -3.31 4.35
N ALA A 365 -7.94 -3.64 5.64
CA ALA A 365 -8.62 -2.79 6.61
C ALA A 365 -7.95 -1.43 6.72
N ALA A 366 -6.61 -1.38 6.80
CA ALA A 366 -5.86 -0.14 6.85
C ALA A 366 -6.07 0.72 5.58
N ASN A 367 -6.02 0.11 4.39
CA ASN A 367 -6.34 0.80 3.13
C ASN A 367 -7.75 1.42 3.19
N ALA A 368 -8.76 0.62 3.56
CA ALA A 368 -10.15 1.06 3.60
C ALA A 368 -10.39 2.20 4.61
N HIS A 369 -9.73 2.18 5.79
CA HIS A 369 -9.80 3.30 6.73
C HIS A 369 -9.22 4.59 6.15
N LEU A 370 -8.10 4.50 5.42
CA LEU A 370 -7.52 5.66 4.76
C LEU A 370 -8.42 6.15 3.62
N ASP A 371 -8.94 5.25 2.80
CA ASP A 371 -9.86 5.56 1.71
C ASP A 371 -11.14 6.26 2.19
N LEU A 372 -11.68 5.85 3.34
CA LEU A 372 -12.86 6.50 3.92
C LEU A 372 -12.60 7.94 4.32
N ALA A 373 -11.39 8.27 4.76
CA ALA A 373 -11.05 9.57 5.32
C ALA A 373 -10.57 10.60 4.28
N ILE A 374 -9.76 10.18 3.30
CA ILE A 374 -9.15 11.11 2.33
C ILE A 374 -10.15 11.55 1.26
N ARG A 375 -10.07 12.84 0.85
CA ARG A 375 -10.98 13.38 -0.18
C ARG A 375 -10.64 12.87 -1.58
N ASN A 376 -9.37 12.76 -1.91
CA ASN A 376 -8.88 12.41 -3.26
C ASN A 376 -8.85 10.90 -3.55
N PHE A 377 -9.67 10.13 -2.87
CA PHE A 377 -9.89 8.72 -3.20
C PHE A 377 -10.36 8.55 -4.66
N GLY A 378 -9.82 7.57 -5.35
CA GLY A 378 -10.23 7.19 -6.71
C GLY A 378 -10.93 5.85 -6.72
N ILE A 379 -10.21 4.77 -6.41
CA ILE A 379 -10.72 3.40 -6.42
C ILE A 379 -9.85 2.51 -5.53
N GLN A 380 -10.42 1.44 -4.95
CA GLN A 380 -9.68 0.43 -4.19
C GLN A 380 -9.60 -0.89 -4.94
N GLU A 381 -8.42 -1.47 -4.98
CA GLU A 381 -8.26 -2.86 -5.39
C GLU A 381 -8.85 -3.79 -4.35
N ARG A 382 -9.62 -4.78 -4.81
CA ARG A 382 -10.24 -5.76 -3.91
C ARG A 382 -9.63 -7.14 -4.05
N VAL A 383 -9.63 -7.89 -2.96
CA VAL A 383 -9.40 -9.33 -2.92
C VAL A 383 -10.59 -10.01 -2.24
N ILE A 384 -10.99 -11.16 -2.74
CA ILE A 384 -11.90 -12.07 -2.03
C ILE A 384 -11.03 -13.06 -1.27
N PHE A 385 -11.13 -13.00 0.05
CA PHE A 385 -10.45 -13.92 0.94
C PHE A 385 -11.23 -15.23 1.07
N ARG A 386 -10.53 -16.32 1.26
CA ARG A 386 -11.12 -17.63 1.56
C ARG A 386 -11.61 -17.68 3.00
N GLN A 387 -12.47 -18.64 3.31
CA GLN A 387 -13.02 -18.80 4.65
C GLN A 387 -11.92 -19.02 5.70
N GLU A 388 -10.89 -19.80 5.39
CA GLU A 388 -9.77 -20.03 6.28
C GLU A 388 -9.04 -18.73 6.65
N THR A 389 -8.91 -17.82 5.68
CA THR A 389 -8.34 -16.48 5.93
C THR A 389 -9.27 -15.64 6.80
N LEU A 390 -10.58 -15.66 6.53
CA LEU A 390 -11.58 -14.93 7.31
C LEU A 390 -11.66 -15.42 8.76
N ASP A 391 -11.51 -16.73 8.98
CA ASP A 391 -11.50 -17.34 10.30
C ASP A 391 -10.26 -16.94 11.13
N VAL A 392 -9.11 -16.80 10.45
CA VAL A 392 -7.87 -16.30 11.08
C VAL A 392 -7.95 -14.81 11.38
N PHE A 393 -8.67 -14.03 10.55
CA PHE A 393 -8.75 -12.57 10.66
C PHE A 393 -10.20 -12.09 10.85
N PRO A 394 -10.80 -12.29 12.05
CA PRO A 394 -12.13 -11.80 12.34
C PRO A 394 -12.19 -10.27 12.23
N GLY A 395 -13.26 -9.75 11.62
CA GLY A 395 -13.40 -8.30 11.37
C GLY A 395 -12.89 -7.84 10.00
N THR A 396 -12.44 -8.75 9.15
CA THR A 396 -12.05 -8.44 7.75
C THR A 396 -13.13 -7.60 7.06
N PRO A 397 -12.76 -6.51 6.34
CA PRO A 397 -13.71 -5.71 5.58
C PRO A 397 -14.56 -6.56 4.63
N THR A 398 -15.84 -6.25 4.55
CA THR A 398 -16.80 -6.97 3.70
C THR A 398 -17.03 -6.24 2.39
N ILE A 399 -17.33 -6.98 1.32
CA ILE A 399 -17.64 -6.40 0.00
C ILE A 399 -19.08 -6.74 -0.36
N LYS A 400 -19.84 -5.72 -0.78
CA LYS A 400 -21.20 -5.87 -1.24
C LYS A 400 -21.46 -4.90 -2.40
N ASN A 401 -21.99 -5.42 -3.51
CA ASN A 401 -22.35 -4.64 -4.70
C ASN A 401 -21.19 -3.75 -5.21
N GLY A 402 -19.98 -4.27 -5.24
CA GLY A 402 -18.80 -3.54 -5.69
C GLY A 402 -18.19 -2.56 -4.67
N TYR A 403 -18.74 -2.47 -3.45
CA TYR A 403 -18.26 -1.57 -2.40
C TYR A 403 -17.72 -2.32 -1.19
N MET A 404 -16.61 -1.85 -0.64
CA MET A 404 -16.02 -2.38 0.58
C MET A 404 -16.47 -1.56 1.79
N TYR A 405 -16.74 -2.27 2.89
CA TYR A 405 -17.18 -1.72 4.18
C TYR A 405 -16.27 -2.21 5.28
N VAL A 406 -15.79 -1.30 6.11
CA VAL A 406 -15.16 -1.62 7.40
C VAL A 406 -16.25 -1.75 8.46
N ASN A 407 -15.99 -2.49 9.54
CA ASN A 407 -16.85 -2.41 10.70
C ASN A 407 -16.53 -1.13 11.52
N GLU A 408 -17.42 -0.74 12.42
CA GLU A 408 -17.29 0.48 13.21
C GLU A 408 -16.56 0.24 14.55
N ALA A 409 -15.89 -0.90 14.71
CA ALA A 409 -15.14 -1.21 15.91
C ALA A 409 -13.89 -0.32 16.06
N PRO A 410 -13.46 -0.03 17.30
CA PRO A 410 -12.27 0.77 17.55
C PRO A 410 -11.00 0.21 16.91
N GLY A 411 -10.08 1.09 16.52
CA GLY A 411 -8.86 0.72 15.82
C GLY A 411 -9.12 0.43 14.33
N LEU A 412 -8.46 -0.57 13.80
CA LEU A 412 -8.68 -1.06 12.42
C LEU A 412 -9.92 -1.97 12.31
N GLY A 413 -10.59 -2.27 13.43
CA GLY A 413 -11.80 -3.09 13.43
C GLY A 413 -11.57 -4.56 13.09
N ILE A 414 -10.34 -5.02 13.05
CA ILE A 414 -9.94 -6.39 12.69
C ILE A 414 -9.00 -6.95 13.75
N ASP A 415 -8.99 -8.26 13.91
CA ASP A 415 -8.11 -8.96 14.83
C ASP A 415 -7.47 -10.20 14.20
N ILE A 416 -6.61 -10.89 14.92
CA ILE A 416 -5.98 -12.15 14.51
C ILE A 416 -6.20 -13.25 15.55
N ASN A 417 -6.71 -14.38 15.10
CA ASN A 417 -6.75 -15.60 15.90
C ASN A 417 -5.38 -16.32 15.83
N GLU A 418 -4.49 -16.00 16.76
CA GLU A 418 -3.11 -16.53 16.78
C GLU A 418 -3.06 -18.07 16.85
N LYS A 419 -4.00 -18.71 17.59
CA LYS A 419 -4.06 -20.17 17.68
C LYS A 419 -4.42 -20.81 16.34
N LEU A 420 -5.29 -20.16 15.59
CA LEU A 420 -5.67 -20.64 14.26
C LEU A 420 -4.59 -20.31 13.24
N ALA A 421 -4.01 -19.13 13.31
CA ALA A 421 -2.89 -18.68 12.45
C ALA A 421 -1.70 -19.67 12.49
N ALA A 422 -1.39 -20.21 13.67
CA ALA A 422 -0.32 -21.19 13.87
C ALA A 422 -0.56 -22.53 13.13
N LYS A 423 -1.79 -22.81 12.69
CA LYS A 423 -2.11 -24.01 11.90
C LYS A 423 -1.74 -23.87 10.40
N TYR A 424 -1.41 -22.67 9.96
CA TYR A 424 -1.05 -22.37 8.58
C TYR A 424 0.40 -21.87 8.48
N PRO A 425 1.40 -22.76 8.66
CA PRO A 425 2.80 -22.37 8.56
C PRO A 425 3.17 -22.00 7.12
N LEU A 426 4.30 -21.29 6.98
CA LEU A 426 4.91 -21.05 5.67
C LEU A 426 5.28 -22.36 4.99
N ALA A 427 4.98 -22.50 3.70
CA ALA A 427 5.40 -23.65 2.91
C ALA A 427 6.94 -23.68 2.75
N GLU A 428 7.52 -24.88 2.70
CA GLU A 428 8.97 -25.06 2.53
C GLU A 428 9.47 -24.53 1.19
N ASP A 429 8.64 -24.61 0.14
CA ASP A 429 8.92 -24.19 -1.24
C ASP A 429 8.47 -22.77 -1.58
N HIS A 430 8.38 -21.87 -0.58
CA HIS A 430 7.89 -20.48 -0.73
C HIS A 430 8.75 -19.56 -1.61
N PHE A 431 9.73 -20.11 -2.33
CA PHE A 431 10.63 -19.34 -3.17
C PHE A 431 9.94 -18.69 -4.37
N SER A 432 10.40 -17.50 -4.67
CA SER A 432 9.87 -16.64 -5.72
C SER A 432 9.78 -17.32 -7.08
N TRP A 433 8.58 -17.37 -7.63
CA TRP A 433 8.32 -17.82 -9.00
C TRP A 433 8.69 -16.78 -10.07
N TYR A 434 8.96 -15.53 -9.70
CA TYR A 434 9.31 -14.46 -10.64
C TYR A 434 10.63 -14.71 -11.39
N THR A 435 11.59 -15.40 -10.78
CA THR A 435 12.84 -15.77 -11.46
C THR A 435 12.64 -16.74 -12.61
N ARG A 436 11.44 -17.29 -12.75
CA ARG A 436 11.09 -18.28 -13.76
C ARG A 436 10.47 -17.66 -15.02
N THR A 437 10.11 -16.36 -15.03
CA THR A 437 9.53 -15.72 -16.22
C THR A 437 10.63 -15.33 -17.19
N ARG A 438 10.51 -15.82 -18.43
CA ARG A 438 11.53 -15.62 -19.48
C ARG A 438 10.89 -15.09 -20.76
N TYR A 439 11.69 -14.43 -21.58
CA TYR A 439 11.38 -14.17 -22.97
C TYR A 439 11.57 -15.43 -23.82
N ASN A 440 11.11 -15.41 -25.07
CA ASN A 440 11.19 -16.55 -25.99
C ASN A 440 12.62 -17.02 -26.27
N ASP A 441 13.61 -16.16 -26.16
CA ASP A 441 15.03 -16.43 -26.33
C ASP A 441 15.69 -17.01 -25.06
N GLY A 442 14.92 -17.21 -23.98
CA GLY A 442 15.40 -17.72 -22.70
C GLY A 442 15.94 -16.66 -21.75
N THR A 443 15.98 -15.38 -22.13
CA THR A 443 16.40 -14.29 -21.26
C THR A 443 15.44 -14.12 -20.08
N ILE A 444 15.98 -14.00 -18.86
CA ILE A 444 15.14 -13.72 -17.68
C ILE A 444 14.47 -12.35 -17.87
N ARG A 445 13.17 -12.34 -17.74
CA ARG A 445 12.40 -11.11 -17.74
C ARG A 445 12.58 -10.37 -16.42
N ARG A 446 12.88 -9.09 -16.48
CA ARG A 446 12.86 -8.23 -15.30
C ARG A 446 11.41 -7.99 -14.88
N PRO A 447 11.07 -8.15 -13.59
CA PRO A 447 9.75 -7.88 -13.06
C PRO A 447 9.44 -6.39 -12.99
#